data_c5a4b29ce863c927fa3000dabcceac19
#
_entry.id   c5a4b29ce863c927fa3000dabcceac19
#
_cell.length_a   1.000
_cell.length_b   1.000
_cell.length_c   1.000
_cell.angle_alpha   90.00
_cell.angle_beta   90.00
_cell.angle_gamma   90.00
#
_symmetry.space_group_name_H-M   'P 1'
#
loop_
_entity.id
_entity.type
_entity.pdbx_description
1 polymer ?
#
loop_
_entity_poly.entity_id
_entity_poly.type
_entity_poly.pdbx_seq_one_letter_code
_entity_poly.pdbx_strand_id
1 'polypeptide(L)'
;MDNIICLAGPTASGKTALAVELAKELGGEVVSCDSMQVYKRMDIGTAKPTVEERQGIVHHMIDVAEPDEDFSVSRYCEMAAPIVDDIVSRGKTAIIAGGTGLYMDSLIKGNTFAPFPSTGVRERLEQQADAEGMDAMKALLASIDPEAAARIQDRKRLLRALEVYYETGETITEHNRRTQAIPPRYTPLWLGLDFADRAELYRRIDLRVDIMLEAGLAEEIRGLLDSGISAKSTAMQAIGYKEFVDALAGRSTIAEAAAQVQQASRRYAKRQLTWFKRNQNMHWLPRHPGEGAEEILAKARQVLHETDN
;
A
#
# COMPACT_ATOMS: atom_id res chain seq x y z
N MET A 1 4.11 -17.84 18.03
CA MET A 1 3.89 -16.72 17.09
C MET A 1 3.66 -15.46 17.87
N ASP A 2 4.05 -14.31 17.32
CA ASP A 2 3.67 -13.03 17.92
C ASP A 2 2.15 -12.87 17.76
N ASN A 3 1.49 -12.16 18.67
CA ASN A 3 0.06 -11.82 18.51
C ASN A 3 -0.15 -10.82 17.37
N ILE A 4 0.30 -11.18 16.17
CA ILE A 4 0.26 -10.35 14.96
C ILE A 4 -0.32 -11.14 13.80
N ILE A 5 -1.30 -10.56 13.13
CA ILE A 5 -1.90 -11.09 11.90
C ILE A 5 -1.68 -10.08 10.78
N CYS A 6 -1.08 -10.51 9.67
CA CYS A 6 -1.02 -9.73 8.43
C CYS A 6 -2.17 -10.17 7.52
N LEU A 7 -3.13 -9.27 7.30
CA LEU A 7 -4.26 -9.50 6.41
C LEU A 7 -4.05 -8.76 5.08
N ALA A 8 -3.60 -9.50 4.08
CA ALA A 8 -3.27 -9.01 2.76
C ALA A 8 -4.34 -9.33 1.71
N GLY A 9 -4.33 -8.61 0.60
CA GLY A 9 -5.22 -8.91 -0.53
C GLY A 9 -5.45 -7.70 -1.43
N PRO A 10 -6.09 -7.90 -2.58
CA PRO A 10 -6.34 -6.82 -3.54
C PRO A 10 -7.40 -5.85 -3.03
N THR A 11 -7.47 -4.67 -3.67
CA THR A 11 -8.61 -3.75 -3.45
C THR A 11 -9.93 -4.47 -3.73
N ALA A 12 -11.02 -4.06 -3.10
CA ALA A 12 -12.36 -4.64 -3.18
C ALA A 12 -12.50 -6.12 -2.72
N SER A 13 -11.50 -6.68 -2.01
CA SER A 13 -11.55 -8.07 -1.54
C SER A 13 -12.32 -8.29 -0.23
N GLY A 14 -12.64 -7.22 0.52
CA GLY A 14 -13.34 -7.35 1.80
C GLY A 14 -12.42 -7.44 3.03
N LYS A 15 -11.15 -7.02 2.90
CA LYS A 15 -10.18 -7.01 4.01
C LYS A 15 -10.69 -6.28 5.26
N THR A 16 -11.29 -5.11 5.08
CA THR A 16 -11.78 -4.28 6.20
C THR A 16 -12.78 -5.04 7.06
N ALA A 17 -13.81 -5.62 6.43
CA ALA A 17 -14.81 -6.39 7.17
C ALA A 17 -14.19 -7.60 7.91
N LEU A 18 -13.30 -8.35 7.24
CA LEU A 18 -12.62 -9.47 7.88
C LEU A 18 -11.70 -9.02 9.02
N ALA A 19 -10.98 -7.90 8.86
CA ALA A 19 -10.13 -7.36 9.92
C ALA A 19 -10.93 -6.98 11.17
N VAL A 20 -12.10 -6.36 10.97
CA VAL A 20 -13.00 -5.98 12.07
C VAL A 20 -13.55 -7.21 12.80
N GLU A 21 -14.01 -8.23 12.08
CA GLU A 21 -14.51 -9.46 12.73
C GLU A 21 -13.40 -10.21 13.47
N LEU A 22 -12.22 -10.35 12.89
CA LEU A 22 -11.07 -10.94 13.58
C LEU A 22 -10.66 -10.12 14.82
N ALA A 23 -10.70 -8.79 14.74
CA ALA A 23 -10.39 -7.93 15.88
C ALA A 23 -11.38 -8.10 17.03
N LYS A 24 -12.67 -8.27 16.73
CA LYS A 24 -13.69 -8.57 17.76
C LYS A 24 -13.42 -9.91 18.46
N GLU A 25 -13.14 -10.95 17.69
CA GLU A 25 -12.95 -12.30 18.19
C GLU A 25 -11.68 -12.44 19.02
N LEU A 26 -10.60 -11.79 18.58
CA LEU A 26 -9.27 -11.91 19.19
C LEU A 26 -8.94 -10.79 20.19
N GLY A 27 -9.89 -9.90 20.48
CA GLY A 27 -9.64 -8.73 21.33
C GLY A 27 -8.57 -7.80 20.77
N GLY A 28 -8.48 -7.71 19.43
CA GLY A 28 -7.41 -7.02 18.70
C GLY A 28 -7.71 -5.59 18.31
N GLU A 29 -6.72 -4.96 17.68
CA GLU A 29 -6.81 -3.64 17.07
C GLU A 29 -6.26 -3.69 15.63
N VAL A 30 -6.80 -2.86 14.74
CA VAL A 30 -6.40 -2.83 13.33
C VAL A 30 -5.33 -1.77 13.08
N VAL A 31 -4.27 -2.14 12.37
CA VAL A 31 -3.27 -1.19 11.86
C VAL A 31 -3.41 -1.17 10.34
N SER A 32 -3.91 -0.05 9.80
CA SER A 32 -4.07 0.11 8.35
C SER A 32 -2.72 0.10 7.65
N CYS A 33 -2.59 -0.75 6.63
CA CYS A 33 -1.41 -0.85 5.78
C CYS A 33 -1.77 -0.44 4.34
N ASP A 34 -2.23 0.80 4.22
CA ASP A 34 -2.60 1.42 2.95
C ASP A 34 -1.91 2.78 2.80
N SER A 35 -1.23 2.99 1.67
CA SER A 35 -0.43 4.20 1.43
C SER A 35 -1.28 5.45 1.14
N MET A 36 -2.60 5.31 0.99
CA MET A 36 -3.49 6.42 0.69
C MET A 36 -4.47 6.73 1.83
N GLN A 37 -4.88 5.73 2.63
CA GLN A 37 -5.73 5.95 3.80
C GLN A 37 -5.03 6.72 4.93
N VAL A 38 -3.73 6.90 4.84
CA VAL A 38 -2.94 7.73 5.75
C VAL A 38 -3.28 9.21 5.64
N TYR A 39 -3.81 9.65 4.50
CA TYR A 39 -4.11 11.06 4.25
C TYR A 39 -5.49 11.46 4.76
N LYS A 40 -5.55 12.57 5.48
CA LYS A 40 -6.81 13.19 5.91
C LYS A 40 -7.61 13.71 4.71
N ARG A 41 -8.93 13.75 4.84
CA ARG A 41 -9.85 14.28 3.82
C ARG A 41 -9.85 13.52 2.48
N MET A 42 -9.19 12.37 2.43
CA MET A 42 -9.19 11.45 1.29
C MET A 42 -9.95 10.18 1.71
N ASP A 43 -11.26 10.26 1.79
CA ASP A 43 -12.09 9.25 2.43
C ASP A 43 -12.76 8.33 1.40
N ILE A 44 -13.42 8.94 0.41
CA ILE A 44 -14.19 8.23 -0.61
C ILE A 44 -13.23 7.49 -1.57
N GLY A 45 -12.31 8.22 -2.19
CA GLY A 45 -11.43 7.66 -3.22
C GLY A 45 -10.44 6.62 -2.69
N THR A 46 -10.10 6.66 -1.41
CA THR A 46 -9.25 5.65 -0.76
C THR A 46 -10.05 4.48 -0.18
N ALA A 47 -11.40 4.57 -0.21
CA ALA A 47 -12.30 3.67 0.49
C ALA A 47 -11.90 3.48 1.97
N LYS A 48 -11.65 4.58 2.63
CA LYS A 48 -11.36 4.61 4.06
C LYS A 48 -12.56 4.06 4.85
N PRO A 49 -12.35 3.16 5.82
CA PRO A 49 -13.46 2.60 6.57
C PRO A 49 -14.18 3.69 7.36
N THR A 50 -15.49 3.76 7.23
CA THR A 50 -16.34 4.69 8.02
C THR A 50 -16.36 4.28 9.49
N VAL A 51 -16.88 5.17 10.36
CA VAL A 51 -17.06 4.87 11.79
C VAL A 51 -17.94 3.62 11.97
N GLU A 52 -18.99 3.52 11.16
CA GLU A 52 -19.93 2.39 11.18
C GLU A 52 -19.23 1.09 10.74
N GLU A 53 -18.43 1.13 9.68
CA GLU A 53 -17.67 -0.03 9.20
C GLU A 53 -16.62 -0.50 10.19
N ARG A 54 -16.04 0.40 10.99
CA ARG A 54 -15.09 0.05 12.07
C ARG A 54 -15.76 -0.65 13.24
N GLN A 55 -17.06 -0.51 13.43
CA GLN A 55 -17.87 -1.18 14.47
C GLN A 55 -17.25 -1.10 15.88
N GLY A 56 -16.70 0.05 16.26
CA GLY A 56 -16.06 0.29 17.55
C GLY A 56 -14.62 -0.26 17.68
N ILE A 57 -14.09 -0.94 16.67
CA ILE A 57 -12.70 -1.41 16.67
C ILE A 57 -11.76 -0.23 16.41
N VAL A 58 -10.70 -0.15 17.22
CA VAL A 58 -9.65 0.86 17.06
C VAL A 58 -8.88 0.58 15.76
N HIS A 59 -8.80 1.62 14.92
CA HIS A 59 -8.01 1.60 13.70
C HIS A 59 -6.90 2.64 13.77
N HIS A 60 -5.67 2.18 13.63
CA HIS A 60 -4.48 3.01 13.59
C HIS A 60 -4.01 3.24 12.16
N MET A 61 -3.13 4.23 11.97
CA MET A 61 -2.53 4.58 10.67
C MET A 61 -3.55 5.04 9.61
N ILE A 62 -4.64 5.65 10.06
CA ILE A 62 -5.64 6.34 9.26
C ILE A 62 -5.60 7.81 9.66
N ASP A 63 -5.69 8.74 8.70
CA ASP A 63 -5.71 10.20 8.94
C ASP A 63 -4.48 10.73 9.69
N VAL A 64 -3.30 10.23 9.38
CA VAL A 64 -2.05 10.57 10.07
C VAL A 64 -1.18 11.58 9.32
N ALA A 65 -1.56 11.99 8.12
CA ALA A 65 -0.83 12.96 7.29
C ALA A 65 -1.78 13.91 6.56
N GLU A 66 -1.32 15.13 6.30
CA GLU A 66 -2.05 16.06 5.43
C GLU A 66 -1.78 15.74 3.95
N PRO A 67 -2.72 16.04 3.01
CA PRO A 67 -2.56 15.69 1.60
C PRO A 67 -1.45 16.44 0.85
N ASP A 68 -0.89 17.49 1.42
CA ASP A 68 0.27 18.23 0.90
C ASP A 68 1.61 17.69 1.44
N GLU A 69 1.56 16.79 2.44
CA GLU A 69 2.76 16.15 2.96
C GLU A 69 3.20 14.95 2.11
N ASP A 70 4.51 14.77 1.99
CA ASP A 70 5.05 13.51 1.47
C ASP A 70 5.00 12.42 2.54
N PHE A 71 4.45 11.28 2.18
CA PHE A 71 4.37 10.12 3.05
C PHE A 71 5.09 8.92 2.43
N SER A 72 6.15 8.48 3.11
CA SER A 72 7.04 7.42 2.64
C SER A 72 6.83 6.12 3.42
N VAL A 73 7.36 5.01 2.87
CA VAL A 73 7.43 3.72 3.57
C VAL A 73 8.25 3.81 4.87
N SER A 74 9.30 4.66 4.91
CA SER A 74 10.08 4.93 6.13
C SER A 74 9.20 5.52 7.21
N ARG A 75 8.50 6.63 6.91
CA ARG A 75 7.59 7.29 7.82
C ARG A 75 6.48 6.34 8.30
N TYR A 76 5.96 5.50 7.39
CA TYR A 76 5.00 4.47 7.77
C TYR A 76 5.56 3.51 8.83
N CYS A 77 6.75 2.95 8.60
CA CYS A 77 7.37 2.01 9.53
C CYS A 77 7.70 2.65 10.88
N GLU A 78 8.21 3.89 10.88
CA GLU A 78 8.52 4.66 12.09
C GLU A 78 7.30 4.90 12.96
N MET A 79 6.14 5.14 12.34
CA MET A 79 4.87 5.37 13.05
C MET A 79 4.17 4.06 13.43
N ALA A 80 4.13 3.08 12.52
CA ALA A 80 3.37 1.86 12.71
C ALA A 80 4.05 0.87 13.68
N ALA A 81 5.40 0.79 13.67
CA ALA A 81 6.09 -0.18 14.53
C ALA A 81 5.84 0.04 16.03
N PRO A 82 5.95 1.27 16.59
CA PRO A 82 5.60 1.51 17.99
C PRO A 82 4.14 1.18 18.33
N ILE A 83 3.22 1.37 17.37
CA ILE A 83 1.80 1.05 17.55
C ILE A 83 1.61 -0.47 17.65
N VAL A 84 2.26 -1.24 16.77
CA VAL A 84 2.21 -2.71 16.82
C VAL A 84 2.81 -3.22 18.13
N ASP A 85 3.97 -2.69 18.54
CA ASP A 85 4.62 -3.07 19.81
C ASP A 85 3.72 -2.75 21.02
N ASP A 86 3.05 -1.60 21.06
CA ASP A 86 2.13 -1.23 22.13
C ASP A 86 0.92 -2.18 22.18
N ILE A 87 0.28 -2.49 21.04
CA ILE A 87 -0.86 -3.42 20.98
C ILE A 87 -0.47 -4.79 21.57
N VAL A 88 0.66 -5.33 21.11
CA VAL A 88 1.17 -6.63 21.55
C VAL A 88 1.56 -6.60 23.02
N SER A 89 2.18 -5.51 23.50
CA SER A 89 2.58 -5.36 24.92
C SER A 89 1.38 -5.36 25.88
N ARG A 90 0.21 -4.90 25.40
CA ARG A 90 -1.07 -4.94 26.12
C ARG A 90 -1.75 -6.31 26.06
N GLY A 91 -1.10 -7.34 25.48
CA GLY A 91 -1.66 -8.68 25.30
C GLY A 91 -2.76 -8.77 24.24
N LYS A 92 -2.89 -7.77 23.37
CA LYS A 92 -3.87 -7.74 22.29
C LYS A 92 -3.27 -8.24 20.98
N THR A 93 -4.14 -8.58 20.03
CA THR A 93 -3.73 -8.97 18.67
C THR A 93 -3.64 -7.75 17.78
N ALA A 94 -2.48 -7.52 17.15
CA ALA A 94 -2.31 -6.50 16.12
C ALA A 94 -2.68 -7.07 14.74
N ILE A 95 -3.73 -6.53 14.10
CA ILE A 95 -4.17 -6.94 12.76
C ILE A 95 -3.70 -5.90 11.76
N ILE A 96 -2.60 -6.19 11.06
CA ILE A 96 -2.04 -5.33 10.02
C ILE A 96 -2.78 -5.61 8.72
N ALA A 97 -3.74 -4.76 8.37
CA ALA A 97 -4.64 -4.99 7.25
C ALA A 97 -4.40 -4.00 6.10
N GLY A 98 -4.11 -4.50 4.89
CA GLY A 98 -3.94 -3.60 3.76
C GLY A 98 -3.55 -4.23 2.44
N GLY A 99 -3.35 -3.34 1.45
CA GLY A 99 -2.99 -3.72 0.09
C GLY A 99 -1.62 -3.21 -0.35
N THR A 100 -0.92 -2.45 0.48
CA THR A 100 0.38 -1.86 0.15
C THR A 100 1.51 -2.81 0.58
N GLY A 101 1.84 -3.77 -0.30
CA GLY A 101 2.78 -4.84 0.01
C GLY A 101 4.17 -4.34 0.45
N LEU A 102 4.66 -3.24 -0.14
CA LEU A 102 5.93 -2.64 0.29
C LEU A 102 5.90 -2.19 1.76
N TYR A 103 4.79 -1.58 2.20
CA TYR A 103 4.64 -1.12 3.59
C TYR A 103 4.58 -2.32 4.55
N MET A 104 3.78 -3.32 4.21
CA MET A 104 3.62 -4.53 5.02
C MET A 104 4.93 -5.28 5.17
N ASP A 105 5.62 -5.58 4.06
CA ASP A 105 6.92 -6.26 4.09
C ASP A 105 7.98 -5.48 4.88
N SER A 106 8.02 -4.14 4.71
CA SER A 106 8.99 -3.30 5.39
C SER A 106 8.77 -3.23 6.89
N LEU A 107 7.51 -3.15 7.32
CA LEU A 107 7.13 -3.17 8.74
C LEU A 107 7.49 -4.52 9.38
N ILE A 108 7.13 -5.62 8.74
CA ILE A 108 7.39 -6.97 9.27
C ILE A 108 8.90 -7.28 9.33
N LYS A 109 9.65 -6.87 8.32
CA LYS A 109 11.11 -7.03 8.31
C LYS A 109 11.81 -6.12 9.31
N GLY A 110 11.18 -5.02 9.71
CA GLY A 110 11.82 -4.00 10.54
C GLY A 110 12.89 -3.24 9.76
N ASN A 111 12.64 -2.97 8.47
CA ASN A 111 13.57 -2.22 7.63
C ASN A 111 13.79 -0.83 8.25
N THR A 112 15.02 -0.57 8.67
CA THR A 112 15.46 0.78 9.04
C THR A 112 15.88 1.49 7.75
N PHE A 113 15.11 2.49 7.38
CA PHE A 113 15.49 3.36 6.30
C PHE A 113 16.41 4.45 6.90
N ALA A 114 17.68 4.43 6.55
CA ALA A 114 18.54 5.55 6.93
C ALA A 114 17.91 6.85 6.40
N PRO A 115 17.74 7.88 7.22
CA PRO A 115 17.32 9.18 6.72
C PRO A 115 18.41 9.65 5.77
N PHE A 116 18.06 9.81 4.49
CA PHE A 116 18.98 10.47 3.57
C PHE A 116 18.90 11.98 3.86
N PRO A 117 20.01 12.61 4.18
CA PRO A 117 20.05 14.07 4.21
C PRO A 117 19.61 14.58 2.83
N SER A 118 18.81 15.62 2.80
CA SER A 118 18.48 16.30 1.53
C SER A 118 19.73 17.06 1.06
N THR A 119 20.63 16.36 0.36
CA THR A 119 21.89 16.95 -0.15
C THR A 119 21.75 17.52 -1.55
N GLY A 120 20.54 17.44 -2.16
CA GLY A 120 20.29 17.83 -3.53
C GLY A 120 20.79 16.81 -4.57
N VAL A 121 21.19 15.60 -4.14
CA VAL A 121 21.61 14.52 -5.06
C VAL A 121 20.44 14.13 -5.96
N ARG A 122 19.24 14.00 -5.40
CA ARG A 122 18.04 13.61 -6.14
C ARG A 122 17.74 14.57 -7.28
N GLU A 123 17.72 15.88 -6.97
CA GLU A 123 17.43 16.93 -7.94
C GLU A 123 18.51 16.99 -9.04
N ARG A 124 19.77 16.81 -8.68
CA ARG A 124 20.87 16.74 -9.67
C ARG A 124 20.71 15.55 -10.60
N LEU A 125 20.37 14.37 -10.07
CA LEU A 125 20.15 13.17 -10.89
C LEU A 125 18.94 13.30 -11.79
N GLU A 126 17.88 13.97 -11.36
CA GLU A 126 16.69 14.25 -12.19
C GLU A 126 17.05 15.20 -13.34
N GLN A 127 17.78 16.30 -13.06
CA GLN A 127 18.29 17.23 -14.09
C GLN A 127 19.22 16.52 -15.06
N GLN A 128 20.15 15.69 -14.58
CA GLN A 128 21.04 14.91 -15.44
C GLN A 128 20.28 13.94 -16.33
N ALA A 129 19.26 13.25 -15.78
CA ALA A 129 18.42 12.34 -16.55
C ALA A 129 17.60 13.08 -17.63
N ASP A 130 17.19 14.32 -17.38
CA ASP A 130 16.48 15.14 -18.36
C ASP A 130 17.42 15.67 -19.47
N ALA A 131 18.69 15.95 -19.14
CA ALA A 131 19.68 16.44 -20.08
C ALA A 131 20.34 15.34 -20.92
N GLU A 132 20.72 14.21 -20.31
CA GLU A 132 21.51 13.15 -20.94
C GLU A 132 20.68 11.95 -21.39
N GLY A 133 19.44 11.83 -20.90
CA GLY A 133 18.52 10.72 -21.20
C GLY A 133 18.75 9.47 -20.33
N MET A 134 17.76 8.57 -20.41
CA MET A 134 17.73 7.38 -19.56
C MET A 134 18.80 6.34 -19.89
N ASP A 135 19.26 6.27 -21.14
CA ASP A 135 20.32 5.33 -21.53
C ASP A 135 21.66 5.69 -20.91
N ALA A 136 22.01 6.98 -20.85
CA ALA A 136 23.20 7.47 -20.17
C ALA A 136 23.13 7.16 -18.66
N MET A 137 21.99 7.40 -18.02
CA MET A 137 21.78 7.10 -16.60
C MET A 137 21.87 5.60 -16.32
N LYS A 138 21.40 4.75 -17.24
CA LYS A 138 21.50 3.30 -17.14
C LYS A 138 22.94 2.83 -17.28
N ALA A 139 23.70 3.41 -18.20
CA ALA A 139 25.14 3.14 -18.36
C ALA A 139 25.92 3.56 -17.10
N LEU A 140 25.57 4.71 -16.51
CA LEU A 140 26.15 5.16 -15.24
C LEU A 140 25.86 4.16 -14.10
N LEU A 141 24.61 3.71 -13.96
CA LEU A 141 24.26 2.69 -12.96
C LEU A 141 25.00 1.38 -13.22
N ALA A 142 25.16 0.97 -14.49
CA ALA A 142 25.88 -0.26 -14.85
C ALA A 142 27.35 -0.23 -14.49
N SER A 143 27.98 0.95 -14.49
CA SER A 143 29.38 1.12 -14.04
C SER A 143 29.54 1.00 -12.51
N ILE A 144 28.46 1.23 -11.75
CA ILE A 144 28.45 1.24 -10.28
C ILE A 144 27.87 -0.07 -9.73
N ASP A 145 26.71 -0.47 -10.24
CA ASP A 145 25.93 -1.64 -9.82
C ASP A 145 25.37 -2.37 -11.06
N PRO A 146 26.19 -3.22 -11.71
CA PRO A 146 25.78 -3.95 -12.92
C PRO A 146 24.55 -4.83 -12.69
N GLU A 147 24.42 -5.42 -11.49
CA GLU A 147 23.31 -6.28 -11.14
C GLU A 147 21.99 -5.50 -11.07
N ALA A 148 22.00 -4.33 -10.44
CA ALA A 148 20.83 -3.46 -10.41
C ALA A 148 20.47 -2.93 -11.81
N ALA A 149 21.46 -2.52 -12.60
CA ALA A 149 21.24 -1.99 -13.95
C ALA A 149 20.60 -3.01 -14.90
N ALA A 150 20.91 -4.29 -14.75
CA ALA A 150 20.31 -5.36 -15.54
C ALA A 150 18.81 -5.56 -15.23
N ARG A 151 18.39 -5.29 -13.99
CA ARG A 151 17.02 -5.55 -13.51
C ARG A 151 16.12 -4.32 -13.57
N ILE A 152 16.68 -3.11 -13.40
CA ILE A 152 15.92 -1.88 -13.29
C ILE A 152 15.66 -1.30 -14.67
N GLN A 153 14.35 -1.13 -15.02
CA GLN A 153 13.90 -0.51 -16.27
C GLN A 153 13.15 0.79 -16.01
N ASP A 154 12.76 1.04 -14.79
CA ASP A 154 11.94 2.19 -14.38
C ASP A 154 12.82 3.38 -13.97
N ARG A 155 12.52 4.58 -14.51
CA ARG A 155 13.27 5.82 -14.23
C ARG A 155 13.40 6.09 -12.72
N LYS A 156 12.28 6.00 -11.99
CA LYS A 156 12.25 6.32 -10.56
C LYS A 156 13.15 5.39 -9.75
N ARG A 157 13.12 4.10 -10.07
CA ARG A 157 13.97 3.09 -9.41
C ARG A 157 15.44 3.25 -9.78
N LEU A 158 15.73 3.59 -11.02
CA LEU A 158 17.10 3.81 -11.48
C LEU A 158 17.71 5.02 -10.78
N LEU A 159 17.02 6.16 -10.76
CA LEU A 159 17.48 7.34 -10.05
C LEU A 159 17.63 7.07 -8.55
N ARG A 160 16.72 6.28 -7.96
CA ARG A 160 16.84 5.88 -6.55
C ARG A 160 18.07 5.03 -6.28
N ALA A 161 18.43 4.10 -7.17
CA ALA A 161 19.65 3.29 -7.01
C ALA A 161 20.92 4.14 -7.05
N LEU A 162 20.97 5.11 -7.96
CA LEU A 162 22.07 6.08 -8.03
C LEU A 162 22.12 7.00 -6.81
N GLU A 163 20.96 7.51 -6.37
CA GLU A 163 20.83 8.34 -5.18
C GLU A 163 21.38 7.62 -3.95
N VAL A 164 21.01 6.35 -3.72
CA VAL A 164 21.51 5.55 -2.62
C VAL A 164 23.04 5.49 -2.66
N TYR A 165 23.63 5.21 -3.81
CA TYR A 165 25.07 5.14 -3.96
C TYR A 165 25.78 6.48 -3.67
N TYR A 166 25.27 7.58 -4.24
CA TYR A 166 25.89 8.89 -4.05
C TYR A 166 25.74 9.44 -2.62
N GLU A 167 24.68 9.04 -1.91
CA GLU A 167 24.46 9.46 -0.52
C GLU A 167 25.23 8.60 0.49
N THR A 168 25.42 7.30 0.19
CA THR A 168 25.92 6.34 1.19
C THR A 168 27.24 5.67 0.81
N GLY A 169 27.62 5.71 -0.46
CA GLY A 169 28.75 4.93 -0.98
C GLY A 169 28.45 3.43 -1.14
N GLU A 170 27.24 2.95 -0.77
CA GLU A 170 26.80 1.56 -0.87
C GLU A 170 25.89 1.39 -2.08
N THR A 171 26.08 0.33 -2.89
CA THR A 171 25.18 0.04 -4.00
C THR A 171 23.82 -0.44 -3.50
N ILE A 172 22.76 -0.24 -4.30
CA ILE A 172 21.42 -0.74 -3.92
C ILE A 172 21.39 -2.27 -3.81
N THR A 173 22.24 -2.97 -4.56
CA THR A 173 22.39 -4.43 -4.48
C THR A 173 23.00 -4.86 -3.14
N GLU A 174 24.06 -4.21 -2.69
CA GLU A 174 24.69 -4.46 -1.37
C GLU A 174 23.75 -4.13 -0.24
N HIS A 175 23.11 -2.95 -0.30
CA HIS A 175 22.09 -2.54 0.67
C HIS A 175 20.97 -3.59 0.81
N ASN A 176 20.45 -4.07 -0.30
CA ASN A 176 19.40 -5.09 -0.30
C ASN A 176 19.89 -6.42 0.30
N ARG A 177 21.10 -6.88 -0.04
CA ARG A 177 21.68 -8.11 0.53
C ARG A 177 21.83 -7.99 2.04
N ARG A 178 22.38 -6.88 2.50
CA ARG A 178 22.56 -6.61 3.94
C ARG A 178 21.21 -6.60 4.68
N THR A 179 20.22 -5.91 4.12
CA THR A 179 18.87 -5.83 4.71
C THR A 179 18.17 -7.20 4.73
N GLN A 180 18.38 -8.03 3.70
CA GLN A 180 17.80 -9.38 3.65
C GLN A 180 18.41 -10.34 4.67
N ALA A 181 19.64 -10.11 5.11
CA ALA A 181 20.31 -10.94 6.11
C ALA A 181 19.84 -10.66 7.55
N ILE A 182 19.13 -9.57 7.78
CA ILE A 182 18.59 -9.22 9.11
C ILE A 182 17.33 -10.08 9.35
N PRO A 183 17.22 -10.78 10.51
CA PRO A 183 16.00 -11.47 10.87
C PRO A 183 14.79 -10.52 10.89
N PRO A 184 13.58 -10.98 10.51
CA PRO A 184 12.39 -10.14 10.57
C PRO A 184 12.11 -9.71 12.02
N ARG A 185 11.63 -8.46 12.16
CA ARG A 185 11.23 -7.90 13.47
C ARG A 185 10.05 -8.64 14.06
N TYR A 186 9.13 -9.09 13.23
CA TYR A 186 7.90 -9.77 13.62
C TYR A 186 7.72 -11.08 12.87
N THR A 187 7.08 -12.05 13.52
CA THR A 187 6.70 -13.36 12.96
C THR A 187 5.17 -13.52 12.94
N PRO A 188 4.47 -12.81 12.05
CA PRO A 188 3.02 -12.81 12.01
C PRO A 188 2.45 -14.06 11.36
N LEU A 189 1.18 -14.35 11.66
CA LEU A 189 0.35 -15.19 10.80
C LEU A 189 -0.05 -14.39 9.54
N TRP A 190 0.15 -14.97 8.36
CA TRP A 190 -0.18 -14.33 7.10
C TRP A 190 -1.48 -14.89 6.53
N LEU A 191 -2.50 -14.05 6.41
CA LEU A 191 -3.77 -14.35 5.74
C LEU A 191 -3.89 -13.55 4.45
N GLY A 192 -4.15 -14.22 3.33
CA GLY A 192 -4.26 -13.60 2.02
C GLY A 192 -5.64 -13.78 1.39
N LEU A 193 -6.35 -12.70 1.10
CA LEU A 193 -7.58 -12.77 0.34
C LEU A 193 -7.28 -12.86 -1.17
N ASP A 194 -7.89 -13.83 -1.84
CA ASP A 194 -7.91 -13.94 -3.31
C ASP A 194 -9.32 -14.34 -3.77
N PHE A 195 -9.54 -14.36 -5.07
CA PHE A 195 -10.78 -14.78 -5.70
C PHE A 195 -10.50 -15.98 -6.60
N ALA A 196 -11.31 -17.02 -6.46
CA ALA A 196 -11.26 -18.18 -7.36
C ALA A 196 -11.61 -17.77 -8.80
N ASP A 197 -12.57 -16.84 -8.95
CA ASP A 197 -12.90 -16.21 -10.23
C ASP A 197 -12.39 -14.75 -10.29
N ARG A 198 -11.51 -14.48 -11.26
CA ARG A 198 -10.97 -13.15 -11.50
C ARG A 198 -12.02 -12.15 -11.99
N ALA A 199 -13.02 -12.62 -12.71
CA ALA A 199 -14.09 -11.76 -13.21
C ALA A 199 -14.92 -11.19 -12.05
N GLU A 200 -15.15 -11.97 -11.00
CA GLU A 200 -15.86 -11.50 -9.80
C GLU A 200 -15.07 -10.36 -9.10
N LEU A 201 -13.75 -10.50 -8.95
CA LEU A 201 -12.92 -9.43 -8.41
C LEU A 201 -13.05 -8.15 -9.24
N TYR A 202 -13.01 -8.26 -10.58
CA TYR A 202 -13.10 -7.09 -11.46
C TYR A 202 -14.46 -6.44 -11.39
N ARG A 203 -15.55 -7.22 -11.37
CA ARG A 203 -16.91 -6.70 -11.18
C ARG A 203 -17.05 -5.92 -9.87
N ARG A 204 -16.46 -6.42 -8.77
CA ARG A 204 -16.48 -5.74 -7.47
C ARG A 204 -15.66 -4.44 -7.48
N ILE A 205 -14.55 -4.43 -8.20
CA ILE A 205 -13.72 -3.22 -8.37
C ILE A 205 -14.51 -2.17 -9.15
N ASP A 206 -15.16 -2.55 -10.25
CA ASP A 206 -15.90 -1.62 -11.10
C ASP A 206 -17.11 -1.05 -10.33
N LEU A 207 -17.90 -1.91 -9.68
CA LEU A 207 -19.01 -1.48 -8.82
C LEU A 207 -18.56 -0.53 -7.70
N ARG A 208 -17.39 -0.76 -7.11
CA ARG A 208 -16.86 0.11 -6.06
C ARG A 208 -16.59 1.53 -6.58
N VAL A 209 -16.10 1.67 -7.81
CA VAL A 209 -15.88 2.98 -8.43
C VAL A 209 -17.21 3.68 -8.65
N ASP A 210 -18.25 2.96 -9.09
CA ASP A 210 -19.57 3.54 -9.27
C ASP A 210 -20.16 4.04 -7.93
N ILE A 211 -20.02 3.26 -6.85
CA ILE A 211 -20.42 3.67 -5.49
C ILE A 211 -19.62 4.89 -5.02
N MET A 212 -18.31 4.97 -5.30
CA MET A 212 -17.50 6.14 -4.95
C MET A 212 -17.99 7.41 -5.67
N LEU A 213 -18.41 7.31 -6.92
CA LEU A 213 -18.98 8.43 -7.66
C LEU A 213 -20.29 8.90 -7.06
N GLU A 214 -21.20 7.96 -6.74
CA GLU A 214 -22.47 8.27 -6.09
C GLU A 214 -22.28 8.88 -4.71
N ALA A 215 -21.20 8.50 -4.00
CA ALA A 215 -20.84 9.04 -2.69
C ALA A 215 -20.18 10.44 -2.76
N GLY A 216 -19.89 10.97 -3.96
CA GLY A 216 -19.35 12.32 -4.12
C GLY A 216 -17.83 12.38 -4.29
N LEU A 217 -17.21 11.39 -4.92
CA LEU A 217 -15.76 11.38 -5.17
C LEU A 217 -15.26 12.63 -5.92
N ALA A 218 -16.03 13.10 -6.91
CA ALA A 218 -15.64 14.30 -7.66
C ALA A 218 -15.65 15.56 -6.78
N GLU A 219 -16.59 15.66 -5.85
CA GLU A 219 -16.71 16.74 -4.87
C GLU A 219 -15.57 16.70 -3.85
N GLU A 220 -15.18 15.51 -3.38
CA GLU A 220 -14.03 15.32 -2.49
C GLU A 220 -12.76 15.84 -3.16
N ILE A 221 -12.51 15.45 -4.41
CA ILE A 221 -11.31 15.88 -5.15
C ILE A 221 -11.32 17.39 -5.42
N ARG A 222 -12.48 17.94 -5.81
CA ARG A 222 -12.63 19.38 -6.00
C ARG A 222 -12.31 20.14 -4.71
N GLY A 223 -12.85 19.71 -3.57
CA GLY A 223 -12.57 20.30 -2.28
C GLY A 223 -11.09 20.31 -1.89
N LEU A 224 -10.35 19.24 -2.22
CA LEU A 224 -8.90 19.18 -2.02
C LEU A 224 -8.18 20.22 -2.90
N LEU A 225 -8.50 20.27 -4.19
CA LEU A 225 -7.89 21.22 -5.13
C LEU A 225 -8.21 22.69 -4.73
N ASP A 226 -9.46 22.97 -4.38
CA ASP A 226 -9.90 24.32 -3.95
C ASP A 226 -9.25 24.75 -2.63
N SER A 227 -8.86 23.79 -1.77
CA SER A 227 -8.09 24.06 -0.56
C SER A 227 -6.59 24.31 -0.80
N GLY A 228 -6.14 24.29 -2.07
CA GLY A 228 -4.77 24.58 -2.47
C GLY A 228 -3.86 23.35 -2.55
N ILE A 229 -4.38 22.12 -2.40
CA ILE A 229 -3.59 20.89 -2.58
C ILE A 229 -3.17 20.77 -4.03
N SER A 230 -1.86 20.63 -4.26
CA SER A 230 -1.31 20.49 -5.60
C SER A 230 -1.77 19.18 -6.26
N ALA A 231 -2.25 19.25 -7.50
CA ALA A 231 -2.53 18.06 -8.30
C ALA A 231 -1.31 17.15 -8.50
N LYS A 232 -0.09 17.65 -8.22
CA LYS A 232 1.17 16.89 -8.30
C LYS A 232 1.60 16.31 -6.96
N SER A 233 0.92 16.61 -5.83
CA SER A 233 1.25 16.03 -4.52
C SER A 233 1.16 14.51 -4.57
N THR A 234 1.90 13.83 -3.71
CA THR A 234 1.91 12.36 -3.60
C THR A 234 0.49 11.82 -3.38
N ALA A 235 -0.29 12.46 -2.56
CA ALA A 235 -1.68 12.13 -2.29
C ALA A 235 -2.56 12.17 -3.55
N MET A 236 -2.46 13.26 -4.32
CA MET A 236 -3.25 13.46 -5.55
C MET A 236 -2.82 12.57 -6.72
N GLN A 237 -1.68 11.87 -6.61
CA GLN A 237 -1.28 10.85 -7.58
C GLN A 237 -1.91 9.47 -7.33
N ALA A 238 -2.74 9.35 -6.28
CA ALA A 238 -3.52 8.14 -6.02
C ALA A 238 -4.45 7.79 -7.19
N ILE A 239 -4.67 6.48 -7.39
CA ILE A 239 -5.72 5.99 -8.29
C ILE A 239 -7.07 6.44 -7.74
N GLY A 240 -7.88 7.03 -8.60
CA GLY A 240 -9.16 7.62 -8.22
C GLY A 240 -9.09 9.14 -8.08
N TYR A 241 -7.91 9.73 -7.86
CA TYR A 241 -7.73 11.18 -7.75
C TYR A 241 -7.14 11.79 -9.02
N LYS A 242 -5.98 11.32 -9.46
CA LYS A 242 -5.29 11.89 -10.63
C LYS A 242 -6.11 11.84 -11.90
N GLU A 243 -6.93 10.80 -12.09
CA GLU A 243 -7.77 10.64 -13.28
C GLU A 243 -8.88 11.70 -13.32
N PHE A 244 -9.34 12.17 -12.15
CA PHE A 244 -10.38 13.20 -12.08
C PHE A 244 -9.87 14.63 -12.21
N VAL A 245 -8.58 14.89 -12.03
CA VAL A 245 -8.00 16.23 -12.18
C VAL A 245 -8.29 16.79 -13.59
N ASP A 246 -8.14 15.96 -14.62
CA ASP A 246 -8.41 16.39 -16.01
C ASP A 246 -9.91 16.57 -16.28
N ALA A 247 -10.75 15.72 -15.71
CA ALA A 247 -12.21 15.84 -15.84
C ALA A 247 -12.72 17.11 -15.15
N LEU A 248 -12.25 17.43 -13.95
CA LEU A 248 -12.62 18.65 -13.23
C LEU A 248 -12.10 19.92 -13.90
N ALA A 249 -11.01 19.82 -14.67
CA ALA A 249 -10.48 20.91 -15.48
C ALA A 249 -11.16 21.03 -16.88
N GLY A 250 -12.16 20.20 -17.18
CA GLY A 250 -12.91 20.20 -18.45
C GLY A 250 -12.14 19.60 -19.64
N ARG A 251 -11.03 18.88 -19.40
CA ARG A 251 -10.23 18.23 -20.44
C ARG A 251 -10.70 16.82 -20.79
N SER A 252 -11.52 16.20 -19.92
CA SER A 252 -12.21 14.94 -20.14
C SER A 252 -13.54 14.92 -19.41
N THR A 253 -14.33 13.87 -19.57
CA THR A 253 -15.60 13.69 -18.88
C THR A 253 -15.43 12.89 -17.56
N ILE A 254 -16.38 13.04 -16.65
CA ILE A 254 -16.45 12.23 -15.42
C ILE A 254 -16.55 10.74 -15.75
N ALA A 255 -17.31 10.38 -16.80
CA ALA A 255 -17.45 8.99 -17.22
C ALA A 255 -16.12 8.39 -17.75
N GLU A 256 -15.34 9.17 -18.51
CA GLU A 256 -14.02 8.76 -18.98
C GLU A 256 -13.05 8.60 -17.79
N ALA A 257 -13.05 9.53 -16.84
CA ALA A 257 -12.25 9.42 -15.62
C ALA A 257 -12.60 8.16 -14.82
N ALA A 258 -13.90 7.88 -14.64
CA ALA A 258 -14.36 6.67 -13.97
C ALA A 258 -13.87 5.39 -14.64
N ALA A 259 -13.99 5.30 -15.97
CA ALA A 259 -13.50 4.15 -16.74
C ALA A 259 -11.97 3.96 -16.59
N GLN A 260 -11.21 5.05 -16.55
CA GLN A 260 -9.77 5.02 -16.29
C GLN A 260 -9.45 4.51 -14.87
N VAL A 261 -10.20 4.97 -13.86
CA VAL A 261 -10.06 4.50 -12.47
C VAL A 261 -10.37 3.02 -12.35
N GLN A 262 -11.46 2.53 -12.95
CA GLN A 262 -11.80 1.10 -12.99
C GLN A 262 -10.63 0.29 -13.59
N GLN A 263 -10.12 0.71 -14.75
CA GLN A 263 -8.99 0.04 -15.41
C GLN A 263 -7.71 0.07 -14.55
N ALA A 264 -7.36 1.22 -13.98
CA ALA A 264 -6.18 1.39 -13.14
C ALA A 264 -6.27 0.53 -11.87
N SER A 265 -7.46 0.46 -11.26
CA SER A 265 -7.75 -0.35 -10.06
C SER A 265 -7.64 -1.85 -10.34
N ARG A 266 -8.15 -2.34 -11.49
CA ARG A 266 -7.96 -3.74 -11.91
C ARG A 266 -6.48 -4.08 -12.10
N ARG A 267 -5.70 -3.18 -12.74
CA ARG A 267 -4.24 -3.33 -12.89
C ARG A 267 -3.53 -3.32 -11.53
N TYR A 268 -3.98 -2.47 -10.62
CA TYR A 268 -3.43 -2.39 -9.27
C TYR A 268 -3.72 -3.67 -8.47
N ALA A 269 -4.94 -4.19 -8.50
CA ALA A 269 -5.31 -5.46 -7.87
C ALA A 269 -4.43 -6.63 -8.38
N LYS A 270 -4.14 -6.68 -9.69
CA LYS A 270 -3.22 -7.67 -10.26
C LYS A 270 -1.80 -7.53 -9.69
N ARG A 271 -1.29 -6.29 -9.55
CA ARG A 271 0.04 -6.03 -8.94
C ARG A 271 0.08 -6.43 -7.47
N GLN A 272 -0.98 -6.14 -6.70
CA GLN A 272 -1.07 -6.54 -5.30
C GLN A 272 -1.00 -8.06 -5.14
N LEU A 273 -1.79 -8.81 -5.90
CA LEU A 273 -1.75 -10.27 -5.88
C LEU A 273 -0.39 -10.83 -6.30
N THR A 274 0.22 -10.26 -7.35
CA THR A 274 1.56 -10.66 -7.78
C THR A 274 2.61 -10.41 -6.69
N TRP A 275 2.45 -9.33 -5.93
CA TRP A 275 3.34 -9.02 -4.79
C TRP A 275 3.19 -10.06 -3.68
N PHE A 276 1.97 -10.24 -3.19
CA PHE A 276 1.72 -11.13 -2.04
C PHE A 276 1.93 -12.61 -2.35
N LYS A 277 1.78 -13.06 -3.60
CA LYS A 277 2.09 -14.45 -4.02
C LYS A 277 3.57 -14.84 -3.91
N ARG A 278 4.46 -13.89 -3.64
CA ARG A 278 5.88 -14.17 -3.34
C ARG A 278 6.08 -14.67 -1.91
N ASN A 279 5.14 -14.40 -1.02
CA ASN A 279 5.21 -14.84 0.37
C ASN A 279 4.77 -16.31 0.48
N GLN A 280 5.71 -17.18 0.78
CA GLN A 280 5.47 -18.63 0.92
C GLN A 280 4.71 -19.00 2.21
N ASN A 281 4.70 -18.10 3.21
CA ASN A 281 3.99 -18.30 4.47
C ASN A 281 2.53 -17.82 4.41
N MET A 282 2.04 -17.43 3.24
CA MET A 282 0.69 -16.90 3.07
C MET A 282 -0.35 -18.02 3.06
N HIS A 283 -1.25 -18.01 4.02
CA HIS A 283 -2.46 -18.82 4.02
C HIS A 283 -3.53 -18.12 3.18
N TRP A 284 -3.74 -18.63 1.96
CA TRP A 284 -4.69 -18.02 1.04
C TRP A 284 -6.13 -18.43 1.37
N LEU A 285 -6.99 -17.44 1.46
CA LEU A 285 -8.45 -17.56 1.69
C LEU A 285 -9.17 -17.24 0.37
N PRO A 286 -9.30 -18.22 -0.55
CA PRO A 286 -9.97 -17.98 -1.82
C PRO A 286 -11.46 -17.78 -1.60
N ARG A 287 -12.02 -16.71 -2.17
CA ARG A 287 -13.46 -16.47 -2.24
C ARG A 287 -14.00 -17.13 -3.48
N HIS A 288 -14.97 -18.05 -3.32
CA HIS A 288 -15.69 -18.65 -4.42
C HIS A 288 -16.96 -17.85 -4.76
N PRO A 289 -17.52 -18.03 -5.97
CA PRO A 289 -18.79 -17.40 -6.33
C PRO A 289 -19.90 -17.72 -5.32
N GLY A 290 -20.63 -16.70 -4.87
CA GLY A 290 -21.70 -16.83 -3.87
C GLY A 290 -21.25 -16.78 -2.41
N GLU A 291 -19.95 -16.86 -2.11
CA GLU A 291 -19.46 -16.73 -0.73
C GLU A 291 -19.48 -15.28 -0.24
N GLY A 292 -20.02 -15.08 0.95
CA GLY A 292 -20.09 -13.80 1.66
C GLY A 292 -18.90 -13.58 2.62
N ALA A 293 -19.11 -12.72 3.61
CA ALA A 293 -18.13 -12.42 4.64
C ALA A 293 -18.00 -13.57 5.65
N GLU A 294 -19.10 -14.22 6.00
CA GLU A 294 -19.15 -15.33 6.98
C GLU A 294 -18.30 -16.53 6.55
N GLU A 295 -18.38 -16.93 5.28
CA GLU A 295 -17.61 -18.06 4.76
C GLU A 295 -16.11 -17.75 4.77
N ILE A 296 -15.72 -16.51 4.47
CA ILE A 296 -14.32 -16.09 4.53
C ILE A 296 -13.82 -16.03 5.97
N LEU A 297 -14.65 -15.57 6.90
CA LEU A 297 -14.33 -15.58 8.33
C LEU A 297 -14.15 -17.03 8.84
N ALA A 298 -15.02 -17.95 8.42
CA ALA A 298 -14.90 -19.36 8.78
C ALA A 298 -13.57 -19.97 8.30
N LYS A 299 -13.13 -19.64 7.08
CA LYS A 299 -11.81 -20.07 6.56
C LYS A 299 -10.66 -19.47 7.38
N ALA A 300 -10.76 -18.20 7.77
CA ALA A 300 -9.75 -17.57 8.61
C ALA A 300 -9.66 -18.23 10.00
N ARG A 301 -10.80 -18.55 10.63
CA ARG A 301 -10.84 -19.30 11.90
C ARG A 301 -10.19 -20.67 11.80
N GLN A 302 -10.43 -21.38 10.70
CA GLN A 302 -9.77 -22.68 10.48
C GLN A 302 -8.25 -22.55 10.49
N VAL A 303 -7.70 -21.57 9.77
CA VAL A 303 -6.24 -21.32 9.75
C VAL A 303 -5.71 -20.96 11.13
N LEU A 304 -6.44 -20.13 11.92
CA LEU A 304 -6.07 -19.79 13.29
C LEU A 304 -5.98 -21.05 14.17
N HIS A 305 -6.98 -21.92 14.13
CA HIS A 305 -6.97 -23.18 14.89
C HIS A 305 -5.86 -24.13 14.49
N GLU A 306 -5.51 -24.21 13.21
CA GLU A 306 -4.41 -25.06 12.70
C GLU A 306 -3.02 -24.55 13.15
N THR A 307 -2.89 -23.25 13.41
CA THR A 307 -1.60 -22.64 13.80
C THR A 307 -1.40 -22.57 15.32
N ASP A 308 -2.46 -22.72 16.12
CA ASP A 308 -2.39 -22.77 17.60
C ASP A 308 -2.09 -24.19 18.13
N ASN A 309 -2.19 -25.22 17.29
CA ASN A 309 -1.85 -26.62 17.61
C ASN A 309 -0.47 -27.00 17.07
#